data_8cd8908a4fea2f8019cbbb934b3066ae
#
_entry.id   8cd8908a4fea2f8019cbbb934b3066ae
#
_cell.length_a   1.000
_cell.length_b   1.000
_cell.length_c   1.000
_cell.angle_alpha   90.00
_cell.angle_beta   90.00
_cell.angle_gamma   90.00
#
_symmetry.space_group_name_H-M   'P 1'
#
loop_
_entity.id
_entity.type
_entity.pdbx_description
1 polymer ?
#
loop_
_entity_poly.entity_id
_entity_poly.type
_entity_poly.pdbx_seq_one_letter_code
_entity_poly.pdbx_strand_id
1 'polypeptide(L)'
;ELTSTGFEGGMARAPCRDGICSGANSGIYHEPPHFGVGVFGINSADSIDAYRYGALHIHEVTHSVVASQWIGNARNPQQSANDASPCWLNEGIAHAAGISLGVGTYEEYLDMRSSQVTGRHIQAPFNDYSTSAVLDYYNKSIPGVCTKNPDYVLGYSIGYLTVEAMNAMSGADSAMHMYTVIASGKDFEEAFEITYNISWIDAKPIFAEYISRVITNMFNS
;
A
#
# COMPACT_ATOMS: atom_id res chain seq x y z
N GLU A 1 17.53 -18.69 8.77
CA GLU A 1 16.92 -19.65 9.72
C GLU A 1 15.38 -19.70 9.64
N LEU A 2 14.73 -18.69 9.10
CA LEU A 2 13.27 -18.74 8.82
C LEU A 2 12.92 -19.68 7.66
N THR A 3 13.90 -20.04 6.84
CA THR A 3 13.73 -20.97 5.73
C THR A 3 13.56 -22.43 6.18
N SER A 4 13.91 -22.76 7.41
CA SER A 4 13.82 -24.14 7.94
C SER A 4 12.44 -24.49 8.52
N THR A 5 11.47 -23.57 8.52
CA THR A 5 10.21 -23.72 9.23
C THR A 5 8.98 -23.88 8.34
N GLY A 6 9.13 -24.37 7.12
CA GLY A 6 7.99 -24.66 6.25
C GLY A 6 7.41 -23.46 5.50
N PHE A 7 8.09 -22.34 5.47
CA PHE A 7 7.74 -21.19 4.63
C PHE A 7 8.00 -21.42 3.12
N GLU A 8 8.19 -22.67 2.75
CA GLU A 8 8.62 -23.05 1.39
C GLU A 8 7.64 -22.66 0.27
N GLY A 9 6.37 -22.50 0.55
CA GLY A 9 5.37 -22.22 -0.47
C GLY A 9 5.26 -20.76 -0.91
N GLY A 10 5.33 -19.81 0.02
CA GLY A 10 5.10 -18.39 -0.25
C GLY A 10 6.36 -17.55 -0.33
N MET A 11 7.38 -17.98 0.38
CA MET A 11 8.62 -17.23 0.59
C MET A 11 9.84 -17.83 -0.12
N ALA A 12 9.69 -18.91 -0.87
CA ALA A 12 10.75 -19.47 -1.73
C ALA A 12 11.23 -18.48 -2.81
N ARG A 13 10.61 -17.33 -2.89
CA ARG A 13 11.02 -16.17 -3.68
C ARG A 13 11.50 -15.03 -2.81
N ALA A 14 12.02 -15.34 -1.61
CA ALA A 14 12.71 -14.35 -0.82
C ALA A 14 13.66 -13.58 -1.76
N PRO A 15 13.62 -12.25 -1.72
CA PRO A 15 14.34 -11.43 -2.68
C PRO A 15 15.87 -11.58 -2.60
N CYS A 16 16.36 -12.43 -1.70
CA CYS A 16 17.77 -12.81 -1.58
C CYS A 16 18.07 -14.10 -2.34
N ARG A 17 18.34 -14.00 -3.61
CA ARG A 17 18.89 -15.09 -4.39
C ARG A 17 20.38 -14.86 -4.57
N ASP A 18 21.18 -15.88 -4.26
CA ASP A 18 22.66 -15.85 -4.46
C ASP A 18 23.39 -14.76 -3.65
N GLY A 19 22.88 -14.41 -2.46
CA GLY A 19 23.49 -13.41 -1.58
C GLY A 19 23.24 -11.95 -2.00
N ILE A 20 22.50 -11.72 -3.06
CA ILE A 20 22.09 -10.38 -3.50
C ILE A 20 20.61 -10.20 -3.16
N CYS A 21 20.35 -9.23 -2.33
CA CYS A 21 19.03 -8.91 -1.85
C CYS A 21 18.53 -7.58 -2.45
N SER A 22 17.35 -7.57 -3.06
CA SER A 22 16.75 -6.36 -3.59
C SER A 22 15.27 -6.29 -3.23
N GLY A 23 14.85 -5.21 -2.59
CA GLY A 23 13.48 -4.96 -2.18
C GLY A 23 13.13 -5.48 -0.79
N ALA A 24 11.86 -5.42 -0.45
CA ALA A 24 11.28 -5.97 0.76
C ALA A 24 10.03 -6.78 0.44
N ASN A 25 9.66 -7.67 1.31
CA ASN A 25 8.44 -8.45 1.20
C ASN A 25 7.97 -8.88 2.58
N SER A 26 6.65 -8.98 2.75
CA SER A 26 6.05 -9.64 3.90
C SER A 26 4.99 -10.64 3.47
N GLY A 27 4.66 -11.57 4.36
CA GLY A 27 3.60 -12.52 4.12
C GLY A 27 3.04 -13.07 5.42
N ILE A 28 1.75 -13.40 5.39
CA ILE A 28 1.12 -14.20 6.42
C ILE A 28 1.19 -15.65 6.01
N TYR A 29 1.83 -16.44 6.86
CA TYR A 29 1.80 -17.87 6.78
C TYR A 29 0.62 -18.39 7.60
N HIS A 30 -0.26 -19.12 6.95
CA HIS A 30 -1.42 -19.73 7.57
C HIS A 30 -1.52 -21.21 7.17
N GLU A 31 -0.81 -22.07 7.89
CA GLU A 31 -1.16 -23.51 7.97
C GLU A 31 -1.46 -23.83 9.42
N PRO A 32 -2.69 -24.27 9.74
CA PRO A 32 -2.98 -24.72 11.09
C PRO A 32 -2.01 -25.84 11.53
N PRO A 33 -1.45 -25.80 12.75
CA PRO A 33 -1.74 -24.87 13.84
C PRO A 33 -0.82 -23.63 13.89
N HIS A 34 -0.07 -23.31 12.86
CA HIS A 34 0.97 -22.30 12.89
C HIS A 34 0.54 -20.99 12.19
N PHE A 35 0.76 -19.89 12.90
CA PHE A 35 0.68 -18.55 12.34
C PHE A 35 2.06 -17.93 12.32
N GLY A 36 2.42 -17.26 11.25
CA GLY A 36 3.65 -16.51 11.17
C GLY A 36 3.52 -15.29 10.28
N VAL A 37 4.08 -14.18 10.71
CA VAL A 37 4.36 -13.01 9.86
C VAL A 37 5.85 -12.99 9.62
N GLY A 38 6.24 -13.09 8.36
CA GLY A 38 7.63 -12.92 7.96
C GLY A 38 7.81 -11.57 7.28
N VAL A 39 8.73 -10.77 7.78
CA VAL A 39 9.16 -9.51 7.15
C VAL A 39 10.60 -9.64 6.77
N PHE A 40 10.90 -9.39 5.49
CA PHE A 40 12.26 -9.38 4.96
C PHE A 40 12.58 -7.99 4.44
N GLY A 41 13.47 -7.33 5.12
CA GLY A 41 14.07 -6.10 4.63
C GLY A 41 15.41 -6.40 3.99
N ILE A 42 15.69 -5.85 2.84
CA ILE A 42 16.87 -6.14 2.09
C ILE A 42 17.63 -4.89 1.70
N ASN A 43 18.92 -5.06 1.78
CA ASN A 43 19.89 -4.03 1.55
C ASN A 43 20.09 -3.78 0.06
N SER A 44 19.37 -2.83 -0.52
CA SER A 44 19.83 -2.13 -1.72
C SER A 44 20.24 -0.71 -1.33
N ALA A 45 21.27 -0.18 -1.97
CA ALA A 45 21.71 1.20 -1.71
C ALA A 45 20.57 2.22 -1.88
N ASP A 46 19.63 1.92 -2.77
CA ASP A 46 18.48 2.79 -3.10
C ASP A 46 17.37 2.78 -2.06
N SER A 47 17.37 1.80 -1.15
CA SER A 47 16.36 1.66 -0.09
C SER A 47 16.89 1.99 1.32
N ILE A 48 18.16 2.43 1.42
CA ILE A 48 18.78 2.73 2.72
C ILE A 48 18.00 3.77 3.51
N ASP A 49 17.48 4.80 2.87
CA ASP A 49 16.73 5.85 3.57
C ASP A 49 15.37 5.33 4.05
N ALA A 50 14.62 4.62 3.22
CA ALA A 50 13.37 3.98 3.63
C ALA A 50 13.60 2.92 4.72
N TYR A 51 14.75 2.24 4.69
CA TYR A 51 15.17 1.29 5.70
C TYR A 51 15.60 1.98 7.01
N ARG A 52 16.38 3.07 6.91
CA ARG A 52 16.87 3.86 8.05
C ARG A 52 15.74 4.41 8.90
N TYR A 53 14.65 4.85 8.29
CA TYR A 53 13.48 5.38 8.99
C TYR A 53 12.48 4.30 9.41
N GLY A 54 12.73 3.02 9.11
CA GLY A 54 11.81 1.93 9.42
C GLY A 54 10.55 1.89 8.54
N ALA A 55 10.39 2.83 7.65
CA ALA A 55 9.19 2.97 6.81
C ALA A 55 8.92 1.72 5.96
N LEU A 56 9.96 1.09 5.41
CA LEU A 56 9.83 -0.11 4.61
C LEU A 56 9.33 -1.31 5.43
N HIS A 57 9.80 -1.48 6.65
CA HIS A 57 9.35 -2.56 7.53
C HIS A 57 7.88 -2.41 7.90
N ILE A 58 7.48 -1.19 8.24
CA ILE A 58 6.10 -0.87 8.60
C ILE A 58 5.20 -1.05 7.40
N HIS A 59 5.63 -0.63 6.20
CA HIS A 59 4.94 -0.87 4.94
C HIS A 59 4.65 -2.37 4.76
N GLU A 60 5.67 -3.21 4.83
CA GLU A 60 5.53 -4.66 4.64
C GLU A 60 4.67 -5.31 5.75
N VAL A 61 4.86 -4.92 7.02
CA VAL A 61 4.02 -5.42 8.12
C VAL A 61 2.56 -5.03 7.91
N THR A 62 2.30 -3.83 7.35
CA THR A 62 0.93 -3.39 7.08
C THR A 62 0.21 -4.30 6.09
N HIS A 63 0.87 -4.78 5.04
CA HIS A 63 0.28 -5.79 4.16
C HIS A 63 -0.14 -7.05 4.92
N SER A 64 0.67 -7.49 5.88
CA SER A 64 0.33 -8.63 6.74
C SER A 64 -0.84 -8.34 7.68
N VAL A 65 -0.92 -7.12 8.22
CA VAL A 65 -2.06 -6.69 9.05
C VAL A 65 -3.34 -6.63 8.24
N VAL A 66 -3.28 -6.09 7.02
CA VAL A 66 -4.42 -6.10 6.08
C VAL A 66 -4.86 -7.54 5.80
N ALA A 67 -3.94 -8.41 5.41
CA ALA A 67 -4.25 -9.81 5.10
C ALA A 67 -4.83 -10.58 6.30
N SER A 68 -4.49 -10.18 7.54
CA SER A 68 -4.99 -10.82 8.75
C SER A 68 -6.52 -10.77 8.88
N GLN A 69 -7.18 -9.83 8.22
CA GLN A 69 -8.65 -9.72 8.20
C GLN A 69 -9.32 -10.94 7.56
N TRP A 70 -8.60 -11.70 6.73
CA TRP A 70 -9.09 -12.92 6.08
C TRP A 70 -8.70 -14.21 6.80
N ILE A 71 -8.04 -14.14 7.96
CA ILE A 71 -7.69 -15.33 8.73
C ILE A 71 -8.96 -16.04 9.18
N GLY A 72 -9.04 -17.34 8.89
CA GLY A 72 -10.22 -18.15 9.15
C GLY A 72 -11.29 -18.13 8.05
N ASN A 73 -11.26 -17.13 7.17
CA ASN A 73 -12.25 -16.97 6.10
C ASN A 73 -11.68 -17.29 4.71
N ALA A 74 -10.36 -17.31 4.55
CA ALA A 74 -9.71 -17.58 3.28
C ALA A 74 -8.55 -18.57 3.41
N ARG A 75 -8.36 -19.39 2.38
CA ARG A 75 -7.23 -20.32 2.31
C ARG A 75 -5.88 -19.59 2.17
N ASN A 76 -5.89 -18.48 1.46
CA ASN A 76 -4.72 -17.61 1.28
C ASN A 76 -5.13 -16.16 1.61
N PRO A 77 -4.99 -15.72 2.87
CA PRO A 77 -5.36 -14.39 3.31
C PRO A 77 -4.69 -13.27 2.50
N GLN A 78 -3.41 -13.38 2.19
CA GLN A 78 -2.68 -12.37 1.41
C GLN A 78 -3.24 -12.22 0.00
N GLN A 79 -3.50 -13.33 -0.68
CA GLN A 79 -4.09 -13.30 -2.02
C GLN A 79 -5.50 -12.71 -1.98
N SER A 80 -6.30 -13.08 -0.96
CA SER A 80 -7.65 -12.55 -0.81
C SER A 80 -7.65 -11.04 -0.61
N ALA A 81 -6.73 -10.51 0.21
CA ALA A 81 -6.58 -9.07 0.38
C ALA A 81 -6.20 -8.36 -0.94
N ASN A 82 -5.27 -8.95 -1.70
CA ASN A 82 -4.84 -8.40 -2.99
C ASN A 82 -5.94 -8.44 -4.05
N ASP A 83 -6.76 -9.47 -4.04
CA ASP A 83 -7.84 -9.65 -5.02
C ASP A 83 -9.07 -8.80 -4.70
N ALA A 84 -9.27 -8.46 -3.44
CA ALA A 84 -10.46 -7.76 -2.96
C ALA A 84 -10.37 -6.23 -3.07
N SER A 85 -9.19 -5.67 -3.32
CA SER A 85 -8.99 -4.23 -3.37
C SER A 85 -8.20 -3.77 -4.59
N PRO A 86 -8.39 -2.52 -5.05
CA PRO A 86 -7.52 -1.95 -6.05
C PRO A 86 -6.10 -1.77 -5.50
N CYS A 87 -5.11 -1.88 -6.39
CA CYS A 87 -3.70 -1.81 -6.02
C CYS A 87 -3.32 -0.52 -5.27
N TRP A 88 -3.88 0.60 -5.68
CA TRP A 88 -3.62 1.88 -5.04
C TRP A 88 -4.04 1.91 -3.55
N LEU A 89 -5.10 1.17 -3.18
CA LEU A 89 -5.50 1.07 -1.78
C LEU A 89 -4.53 0.19 -0.99
N ASN A 90 -4.17 -0.97 -1.55
CA ASN A 90 -3.27 -1.91 -0.90
C ASN A 90 -1.87 -1.31 -0.67
N GLU A 91 -1.27 -0.73 -1.71
CA GLU A 91 0.04 -0.08 -1.60
C GLU A 91 -0.06 1.24 -0.83
N GLY A 92 -1.14 2.00 -1.04
CA GLY A 92 -1.37 3.28 -0.39
C GLY A 92 -1.49 3.18 1.12
N ILE A 93 -2.21 2.18 1.66
CA ILE A 93 -2.33 2.01 3.12
C ILE A 93 -0.99 1.57 3.74
N ALA A 94 -0.26 0.70 3.06
CA ALA A 94 1.05 0.27 3.52
C ALA A 94 2.05 1.44 3.52
N HIS A 95 2.02 2.26 2.48
CA HIS A 95 2.87 3.46 2.37
C HIS A 95 2.50 4.53 3.39
N ALA A 96 1.21 4.82 3.56
CA ALA A 96 0.74 5.78 4.56
C ALA A 96 1.16 5.38 5.98
N ALA A 97 1.02 4.10 6.33
CA ALA A 97 1.48 3.59 7.61
C ALA A 97 3.01 3.68 7.74
N GLY A 98 3.76 3.26 6.71
CA GLY A 98 5.21 3.31 6.68
C GLY A 98 5.76 4.72 6.91
N ILE A 99 5.22 5.69 6.18
CA ILE A 99 5.66 7.09 6.30
C ILE A 99 5.24 7.68 7.65
N SER A 100 3.98 7.49 8.07
CA SER A 100 3.47 8.13 9.29
C SER A 100 4.07 7.56 10.57
N LEU A 101 4.42 6.29 10.60
CA LEU A 101 4.92 5.59 11.79
C LEU A 101 6.43 5.36 11.75
N GLY A 102 7.05 5.44 10.57
CA GLY A 102 8.47 5.16 10.37
C GLY A 102 9.37 6.36 10.61
N VAL A 103 8.82 7.56 10.70
CA VAL A 103 9.57 8.80 10.92
C VAL A 103 9.45 9.27 12.37
N GLY A 104 10.48 9.98 12.85
CA GLY A 104 10.54 10.45 14.24
C GLY A 104 10.06 11.88 14.44
N THR A 105 10.01 12.67 13.36
CA THR A 105 9.67 14.11 13.42
C THR A 105 8.71 14.51 12.32
N TYR A 106 8.04 15.64 12.49
CA TYR A 106 7.17 16.20 11.46
C TYR A 106 7.95 16.66 10.21
N GLU A 107 9.17 17.10 10.37
CA GLU A 107 10.02 17.49 9.25
C GLU A 107 10.41 16.28 8.39
N GLU A 108 10.80 15.19 9.03
CA GLU A 108 11.05 13.91 8.33
C GLU A 108 9.78 13.40 7.61
N TYR A 109 8.62 13.54 8.23
CA TYR A 109 7.35 13.21 7.60
C TYR A 109 7.12 14.02 6.31
N LEU A 110 7.33 15.33 6.35
CA LEU A 110 7.16 16.19 5.18
C LEU A 110 8.17 15.87 4.07
N ASP A 111 9.42 15.58 4.43
CA ASP A 111 10.45 15.16 3.46
C ASP A 111 10.11 13.82 2.82
N MET A 112 9.74 12.82 3.61
CA MET A 112 9.31 11.52 3.11
C MET A 112 8.06 11.65 2.23
N ARG A 113 7.06 12.41 2.66
CA ARG A 113 5.84 12.70 1.91
C ARG A 113 6.15 13.33 0.55
N SER A 114 7.00 14.35 0.52
CA SER A 114 7.42 15.00 -0.71
C SER A 114 8.18 14.02 -1.62
N SER A 115 9.09 13.25 -1.07
CA SER A 115 9.91 12.32 -1.84
C SER A 115 9.11 11.20 -2.50
N GLN A 116 8.04 10.74 -1.88
CA GLN A 116 7.13 9.75 -2.48
C GLN A 116 6.42 10.32 -3.71
N VAL A 117 6.10 11.58 -3.69
CA VAL A 117 5.41 12.26 -4.79
C VAL A 117 6.39 12.69 -5.90
N THR A 118 7.57 13.18 -5.53
CA THR A 118 8.56 13.70 -6.49
C THR A 118 9.45 12.64 -7.12
N GLY A 119 9.29 11.38 -6.75
CA GLY A 119 9.98 10.26 -7.38
C GLY A 119 11.39 9.98 -6.85
N ARG A 120 11.86 10.64 -5.77
CA ARG A 120 13.20 10.34 -5.19
C ARG A 120 13.34 8.88 -4.72
N HIS A 121 12.23 8.26 -4.30
CA HIS A 121 12.18 6.89 -3.79
C HIS A 121 11.28 5.97 -4.64
N ILE A 122 10.70 6.46 -5.74
CA ILE A 122 9.85 5.70 -6.65
C ILE A 122 10.57 5.58 -8.00
N GLN A 123 10.62 4.36 -8.52
CA GLN A 123 11.34 4.04 -9.77
C GLN A 123 10.67 4.56 -11.05
N ALA A 124 9.41 5.01 -10.96
CA ALA A 124 8.67 5.55 -12.10
C ALA A 124 8.07 6.90 -11.73
N PRO A 125 8.68 8.02 -12.15
CA PRO A 125 8.09 9.32 -11.98
C PRO A 125 6.80 9.40 -12.80
N PHE A 126 5.76 9.92 -12.19
CA PHE A 126 4.52 10.22 -12.87
C PHE A 126 4.74 11.46 -13.75
N ASN A 127 4.48 11.36 -15.03
CA ASN A 127 4.76 12.46 -15.97
C ASN A 127 3.57 13.41 -16.14
N ASP A 128 2.38 13.00 -15.71
CA ASP A 128 1.15 13.80 -15.83
C ASP A 128 0.29 13.61 -14.57
N TYR A 129 0.22 14.64 -13.74
CA TYR A 129 -0.59 14.68 -12.53
C TYR A 129 -1.87 15.51 -12.68
N SER A 130 -2.30 15.75 -13.91
CA SER A 130 -3.60 16.40 -14.14
C SER A 130 -4.73 15.60 -13.51
N THR A 131 -5.82 16.29 -13.17
CA THR A 131 -7.02 15.64 -12.62
C THR A 131 -7.51 14.50 -13.53
N SER A 132 -7.43 14.69 -14.86
CA SER A 132 -7.82 13.66 -15.82
C SER A 132 -6.90 12.44 -15.79
N ALA A 133 -5.59 12.61 -15.63
CA ALA A 133 -4.64 11.50 -15.55
C ALA A 133 -4.82 10.70 -14.25
N VAL A 134 -5.04 11.37 -13.12
CA VAL A 134 -5.33 10.70 -11.84
C VAL A 134 -6.67 9.95 -11.91
N LEU A 135 -7.69 10.55 -12.51
CA LEU A 135 -8.99 9.90 -12.69
C LEU A 135 -8.88 8.67 -13.61
N ASP A 136 -8.11 8.76 -14.70
CA ASP A 136 -7.84 7.63 -15.60
C ASP A 136 -7.11 6.50 -14.87
N TYR A 137 -6.15 6.83 -14.01
CA TYR A 137 -5.49 5.85 -13.16
C TYR A 137 -6.49 5.11 -12.26
N TYR A 138 -7.39 5.80 -11.57
CA TYR A 138 -8.42 5.15 -10.76
C TYR A 138 -9.34 4.24 -11.58
N ASN A 139 -9.71 4.66 -12.78
CA ASN A 139 -10.58 3.88 -13.66
C ASN A 139 -9.92 2.58 -14.15
N LYS A 140 -8.60 2.55 -14.26
CA LYS A 140 -7.80 1.37 -14.64
C LYS A 140 -7.43 0.49 -13.45
N SER A 141 -7.40 1.05 -12.25
CA SER A 141 -6.98 0.37 -11.02
C SER A 141 -8.16 -0.32 -10.35
N ILE A 142 -8.57 -1.46 -10.90
CA ILE A 142 -9.65 -2.28 -10.38
C ILE A 142 -9.12 -3.40 -9.45
N PRO A 143 -9.95 -3.95 -8.53
CA PRO A 143 -9.57 -5.09 -7.70
C PRO A 143 -9.06 -6.29 -8.50
N GLY A 144 -8.09 -7.02 -7.94
CA GLY A 144 -7.57 -8.27 -8.49
C GLY A 144 -6.59 -8.13 -9.66
N VAL A 145 -6.21 -6.92 -10.07
CA VAL A 145 -5.31 -6.72 -11.23
C VAL A 145 -4.01 -5.96 -10.90
N CYS A 146 -3.68 -5.81 -9.64
CA CYS A 146 -2.56 -5.00 -9.16
C CYS A 146 -1.26 -5.24 -9.96
N THR A 147 -0.74 -6.45 -9.92
CA THR A 147 0.55 -6.77 -10.57
C THR A 147 0.49 -6.87 -12.09
N LYS A 148 -0.70 -6.84 -12.67
CA LYS A 148 -0.92 -6.88 -14.13
C LYS A 148 -1.08 -5.49 -14.74
N ASN A 149 -1.27 -4.47 -13.90
CA ASN A 149 -1.34 -3.09 -14.34
C ASN A 149 0.09 -2.51 -14.42
N PRO A 150 0.55 -2.04 -15.58
CA PRO A 150 1.86 -1.40 -15.70
C PRO A 150 2.01 -0.16 -14.79
N ASP A 151 0.89 0.46 -14.43
CA ASP A 151 0.85 1.66 -13.60
C ASP A 151 0.75 1.33 -12.09
N TYR A 152 0.92 0.06 -11.69
CA TYR A 152 0.79 -0.34 -10.27
C TYR A 152 1.72 0.46 -9.35
N VAL A 153 2.89 0.86 -9.85
CA VAL A 153 3.87 1.66 -9.11
C VAL A 153 3.31 3.01 -8.66
N LEU A 154 2.28 3.52 -9.33
CA LEU A 154 1.60 4.75 -8.95
C LEU A 154 0.76 4.58 -7.67
N GLY A 155 0.49 3.35 -7.26
CA GLY A 155 -0.10 3.04 -5.96
C GLY A 155 0.73 3.58 -4.80
N TYR A 156 2.05 3.63 -4.94
CA TYR A 156 2.96 4.17 -3.92
C TYR A 156 2.88 5.69 -3.76
N SER A 157 2.42 6.43 -4.77
CA SER A 157 2.26 7.89 -4.72
C SER A 157 0.79 8.31 -4.68
N ILE A 158 0.03 8.01 -5.72
CA ILE A 158 -1.40 8.35 -5.79
C ILE A 158 -2.17 7.61 -4.69
N GLY A 159 -1.89 6.32 -4.50
CA GLY A 159 -2.54 5.53 -3.45
C GLY A 159 -2.23 6.07 -2.06
N TYR A 160 -0.97 6.41 -1.77
CA TYR A 160 -0.59 7.02 -0.52
C TYR A 160 -1.37 8.32 -0.24
N LEU A 161 -1.39 9.26 -1.18
CA LEU A 161 -2.10 10.52 -1.02
C LEU A 161 -3.62 10.33 -0.91
N THR A 162 -4.16 9.31 -1.59
CA THR A 162 -5.58 8.96 -1.49
C THR A 162 -5.90 8.46 -0.08
N VAL A 163 -5.09 7.55 0.46
CA VAL A 163 -5.28 7.03 1.81
C VAL A 163 -5.08 8.12 2.86
N GLU A 164 -4.12 9.03 2.67
CA GLU A 164 -3.96 10.21 3.53
C GLU A 164 -5.25 11.04 3.56
N ALA A 165 -5.85 11.31 2.39
CA ALA A 165 -7.10 12.04 2.30
C ALA A 165 -8.28 11.26 2.91
N MET A 166 -8.38 9.95 2.67
CA MET A 166 -9.38 9.07 3.27
C MET A 166 -9.31 9.10 4.81
N ASN A 167 -8.11 9.00 5.37
CA ASN A 167 -7.89 9.07 6.81
C ASN A 167 -8.22 10.46 7.38
N ALA A 168 -7.96 11.52 6.63
CA ALA A 168 -8.35 12.87 7.04
C ALA A 168 -9.86 13.09 7.06
N MET A 169 -10.62 12.36 6.23
CA MET A 169 -12.08 12.44 6.18
C MET A 169 -12.76 11.72 7.35
N SER A 170 -12.29 10.54 7.74
CA SER A 170 -13.03 9.62 8.63
C SER A 170 -12.20 9.04 9.78
N GLY A 171 -10.98 9.55 10.00
CA GLY A 171 -10.09 9.10 11.06
C GLY A 171 -8.92 8.26 10.55
N ALA A 172 -7.84 8.24 11.35
CA ALA A 172 -6.55 7.69 10.95
C ALA A 172 -6.55 6.18 10.62
N ASP A 173 -7.54 5.44 11.11
CA ASP A 173 -7.73 4.00 10.89
C ASP A 173 -8.83 3.66 9.88
N SER A 174 -9.45 4.68 9.25
CA SER A 174 -10.61 4.46 8.38
C SER A 174 -10.31 3.57 7.18
N ALA A 175 -9.15 3.71 6.56
CA ALA A 175 -8.73 2.86 5.45
C ALA A 175 -8.52 1.40 5.90
N MET A 176 -8.03 1.17 7.12
CA MET A 176 -7.91 -0.18 7.69
C MET A 176 -9.29 -0.75 8.03
N HIS A 177 -10.19 0.06 8.58
CA HIS A 177 -11.58 -0.33 8.85
C HIS A 177 -12.29 -0.77 7.57
N MET A 178 -12.07 -0.08 6.46
CA MET A 178 -12.60 -0.47 5.15
C MET A 178 -12.20 -1.91 4.77
N TYR A 179 -10.96 -2.33 5.04
CA TYR A 179 -10.54 -3.71 4.82
C TYR A 179 -11.30 -4.72 5.70
N THR A 180 -11.65 -4.35 6.94
CA THR A 180 -12.50 -5.20 7.77
C THR A 180 -13.89 -5.39 7.15
N VAL A 181 -14.45 -4.32 6.56
CA VAL A 181 -15.73 -4.38 5.85
C VAL A 181 -15.63 -5.27 4.61
N ILE A 182 -14.57 -5.11 3.81
CA ILE A 182 -14.32 -5.98 2.62
C ILE A 182 -14.19 -7.44 3.06
N ALA A 183 -13.42 -7.74 4.10
CA ALA A 183 -13.23 -9.10 4.60
C ALA A 183 -14.53 -9.75 5.14
N SER A 184 -15.52 -8.93 5.50
CA SER A 184 -16.87 -9.41 5.86
C SER A 184 -17.72 -9.84 4.66
N GLY A 185 -17.19 -9.72 3.43
CA GLY A 185 -17.85 -10.16 2.19
C GLY A 185 -18.44 -9.02 1.35
N LYS A 186 -18.12 -7.77 1.68
CA LYS A 186 -18.48 -6.63 0.85
C LYS A 186 -17.46 -6.42 -0.27
N ASP A 187 -17.91 -5.97 -1.43
CA ASP A 187 -16.98 -5.51 -2.45
C ASP A 187 -16.36 -4.15 -2.08
N PHE A 188 -15.38 -3.73 -2.87
CA PHE A 188 -14.64 -2.49 -2.62
C PHE A 188 -15.56 -1.26 -2.61
N GLU A 189 -16.50 -1.15 -3.56
CA GLU A 189 -17.36 0.04 -3.68
C GLU A 189 -18.37 0.11 -2.54
N GLU A 190 -19.00 -1.02 -2.18
CA GLU A 190 -19.87 -1.12 -1.01
C GLU A 190 -19.11 -0.76 0.30
N ALA A 191 -17.91 -1.30 0.47
CA ALA A 191 -17.10 -1.03 1.66
C ALA A 191 -16.68 0.44 1.74
N PHE A 192 -16.36 1.05 0.61
CA PHE A 192 -16.05 2.48 0.54
C PHE A 192 -17.24 3.33 0.96
N GLU A 193 -18.42 3.06 0.40
CA GLU A 193 -19.64 3.79 0.73
C GLU A 193 -20.03 3.63 2.21
N ILE A 194 -19.92 2.42 2.77
CA ILE A 194 -20.18 2.16 4.19
C ILE A 194 -19.22 2.96 5.08
N THR A 195 -17.94 3.05 4.70
CA THR A 195 -16.92 3.68 5.53
C THR A 195 -16.96 5.21 5.46
N TYR A 196 -17.21 5.76 4.27
CA TYR A 196 -17.07 7.20 4.00
C TYR A 196 -18.40 7.92 3.75
N ASN A 197 -19.53 7.21 3.69
CA ASN A 197 -20.86 7.74 3.44
C ASN A 197 -20.97 8.54 2.12
N ILE A 198 -20.20 8.13 1.13
CA ILE A 198 -20.21 8.62 -0.25
C ILE A 198 -19.84 7.46 -1.19
N SER A 199 -20.47 7.38 -2.36
CA SER A 199 -20.12 6.35 -3.33
C SER A 199 -18.71 6.55 -3.88
N TRP A 200 -18.01 5.44 -4.22
CA TRP A 200 -16.68 5.55 -4.85
C TRP A 200 -16.74 6.32 -6.17
N ILE A 201 -17.82 6.17 -6.94
CA ILE A 201 -17.97 6.86 -8.22
C ILE A 201 -18.06 8.38 -8.04
N ASP A 202 -18.68 8.85 -6.97
CA ASP A 202 -18.76 10.28 -6.66
C ASP A 202 -17.48 10.81 -6.00
N ALA A 203 -16.78 9.99 -5.23
CA ALA A 203 -15.55 10.35 -4.54
C ALA A 203 -14.34 10.43 -5.49
N LYS A 204 -14.25 9.55 -6.50
CA LYS A 204 -13.13 9.51 -7.45
C LYS A 204 -12.73 10.86 -8.03
N PRO A 205 -13.64 11.65 -8.62
CA PRO A 205 -13.26 12.94 -9.20
C PRO A 205 -12.80 13.93 -8.14
N ILE A 206 -13.33 13.88 -6.92
CA ILE A 206 -12.91 14.72 -5.80
C ILE A 206 -11.48 14.40 -5.39
N PHE A 207 -11.16 13.12 -5.23
CA PHE A 207 -9.79 12.69 -4.94
C PHE A 207 -8.84 13.04 -6.08
N ALA A 208 -9.25 12.83 -7.34
CA ALA A 208 -8.40 13.16 -8.48
C ALA A 208 -8.05 14.65 -8.53
N GLU A 209 -9.00 15.53 -8.27
CA GLU A 209 -8.76 16.97 -8.19
C GLU A 209 -7.86 17.35 -7.00
N TYR A 210 -8.14 16.79 -5.82
CA TYR A 210 -7.35 17.02 -4.61
C TYR A 210 -5.88 16.61 -4.82
N ILE A 211 -5.66 15.39 -5.31
CA ILE A 211 -4.32 14.85 -5.52
C ILE A 211 -3.56 15.62 -6.58
N SER A 212 -4.20 15.94 -7.70
CA SER A 212 -3.61 16.79 -8.75
C SER A 212 -3.12 18.12 -8.17
N ARG A 213 -3.90 18.74 -7.33
CA ARG A 213 -3.59 20.01 -6.67
C ARG A 213 -2.44 19.87 -5.67
N VAL A 214 -2.45 18.82 -4.84
CA VAL A 214 -1.39 18.54 -3.86
C VAL A 214 -0.06 18.34 -4.56
N ILE A 215 -0.03 17.51 -5.59
CA ILE A 215 1.20 17.19 -6.34
C ILE A 215 1.74 18.45 -7.05
N THR A 216 0.86 19.21 -7.71
CA THR A 216 1.24 20.47 -8.38
C THR A 216 1.89 21.45 -7.39
N ASN A 217 1.33 21.57 -6.19
CA ASN A 217 1.90 22.43 -5.16
C ASN A 217 3.27 21.95 -4.68
N MET A 218 3.47 20.63 -4.56
CA MET A 218 4.77 20.07 -4.16
C MET A 218 5.88 20.31 -5.19
N PHE A 219 5.53 20.31 -6.48
CA PHE A 219 6.51 20.61 -7.54
C PHE A 219 6.84 22.10 -7.66
N ASN A 220 5.98 22.99 -7.14
CA ASN A 220 6.16 24.43 -7.21
C ASN A 220 6.77 25.03 -5.92
N SER A 221 6.95 24.23 -4.90
CA SER A 221 7.56 24.63 -3.62
C SER A 221 9.06 24.30 -3.59
#